data_936586a530d8f5b5473cdc03c1a8a42d
#
_entry.id   936586a530d8f5b5473cdc03c1a8a42d
#
_cell.length_a   1.000
_cell.length_b   1.000
_cell.length_c   1.000
_cell.angle_alpha   90.00
_cell.angle_beta   90.00
_cell.angle_gamma   90.00
#
_symmetry.space_group_name_H-M   'P 1'
#
loop_
_entity.id
_entity.type
_entity.pdbx_description
1 polymer ?
#
loop_
_entity_poly.entity_id
_entity_poly.type
_entity_poly.pdbx_seq_one_letter_code
_entity_poly.pdbx_strand_id
1 'polypeptide(L)'
;DLHSFPTRRSSDLKPVTILTATSGDTGAAVAHAFYGLPNVKVVILYPRGKISPLQEKLFCTLGGNIETVAIDGDFDACQALVKQAFDDEELKATLGLNSANSINISRLLAQICYYFEAAAQLPQEARNQLVISVPSGNFGDLTAGLLAKSLGLPIKRFIAATNANDTVPRYLQGGEWAPKATQATLSNAMDVSQPNNWPRVEELFRRKIWRLSELGYAAVDDETTKAAMRELKAIGYISEPHAAIAWRAAALSATPRAPHWRTSP
;
A
#
# COMPACT_ATOMS: atom_id res chain seq x y z
N ASP A 1 8.02 -23.04 9.58
CA ASP A 1 7.17 -23.22 10.77
C ASP A 1 6.77 -21.86 11.31
N LEU A 2 5.60 -21.35 10.85
CA LEU A 2 5.05 -20.03 11.20
C LEU A 2 4.42 -19.97 12.62
N HIS A 3 4.66 -20.99 13.43
CA HIS A 3 4.05 -21.15 14.75
C HIS A 3 4.94 -20.77 15.94
N SER A 4 6.05 -20.08 15.75
CA SER A 4 7.00 -19.76 16.83
C SER A 4 6.89 -18.35 17.41
N PHE A 5 5.78 -17.66 17.22
CA PHE A 5 5.47 -16.53 18.11
C PHE A 5 5.03 -17.07 19.48
N PRO A 6 5.45 -16.45 20.61
CA PRO A 6 5.04 -16.90 21.92
C PRO A 6 3.52 -16.89 21.98
N THR A 7 2.92 -18.07 21.86
CA THR A 7 1.48 -18.29 21.97
C THR A 7 1.07 -18.06 23.43
N ARG A 8 0.64 -16.84 23.76
CA ARG A 8 -0.31 -16.72 24.86
C ARG A 8 -1.50 -17.61 24.51
N ARG A 9 -1.94 -18.47 25.44
CA ARG A 9 -3.14 -19.28 25.23
C ARG A 9 -4.27 -18.35 24.79
N SER A 10 -5.01 -18.70 23.77
CA SER A 10 -6.10 -17.87 23.22
C SER A 10 -7.15 -17.49 24.28
N SER A 11 -7.27 -18.29 25.36
CA SER A 11 -8.13 -18.03 26.51
C SER A 11 -7.71 -16.83 27.37
N ASP A 12 -6.45 -16.37 27.26
CA ASP A 12 -5.90 -15.29 28.09
C ASP A 12 -5.93 -13.94 27.36
N LEU A 13 -6.33 -13.93 26.10
CA LEU A 13 -6.45 -12.73 25.30
C LEU A 13 -7.80 -12.06 25.55
N LYS A 14 -7.76 -10.77 25.90
CA LYS A 14 -8.98 -9.94 25.89
C LYS A 14 -9.57 -9.94 24.47
N PRO A 15 -10.91 -9.90 24.34
CA PRO A 15 -11.53 -9.73 23.02
C PRO A 15 -10.97 -8.51 22.31
N VAL A 16 -10.67 -8.67 21.02
CA VAL A 16 -10.14 -7.61 20.16
C VAL A 16 -11.05 -7.45 18.94
N THR A 17 -11.40 -6.22 18.62
CA THR A 17 -12.09 -5.88 17.38
C THR A 17 -11.11 -5.23 16.40
N ILE A 18 -10.85 -5.91 15.29
CA ILE A 18 -10.06 -5.38 14.21
C ILE A 18 -10.97 -4.57 13.29
N LEU A 19 -10.79 -3.26 13.27
CA LEU A 19 -11.49 -2.36 12.36
C LEU A 19 -10.56 -1.98 11.21
N THR A 20 -10.98 -2.23 9.97
CA THR A 20 -10.17 -1.97 8.79
C THR A 20 -10.99 -1.34 7.67
N ALA A 21 -10.42 -0.38 6.95
CA ALA A 21 -10.91 0.09 5.67
C ALA A 21 -10.19 -0.64 4.53
N THR A 22 -10.89 -0.93 3.44
CA THR A 22 -10.28 -1.60 2.29
C THR A 22 -10.73 -0.97 0.96
N SER A 23 -9.81 -0.95 0.01
CA SER A 23 -10.06 -0.74 -1.43
C SER A 23 -10.13 -2.06 -2.20
N GLY A 24 -10.21 -3.20 -1.49
CA GLY A 24 -10.37 -4.55 -2.04
C GLY A 24 -9.44 -5.58 -1.38
N ASP A 25 -8.16 -5.57 -1.70
CA ASP A 25 -7.21 -6.64 -1.35
C ASP A 25 -6.91 -6.74 0.15
N THR A 26 -6.77 -5.61 0.83
CA THR A 26 -6.54 -5.61 2.29
C THR A 26 -7.69 -6.27 3.05
N GLY A 27 -8.95 -6.00 2.66
CA GLY A 27 -10.12 -6.61 3.30
C GLY A 27 -10.11 -8.12 3.19
N ALA A 28 -9.83 -8.64 1.99
CA ALA A 28 -9.73 -10.08 1.75
C ALA A 28 -8.61 -10.71 2.60
N ALA A 29 -7.41 -10.12 2.58
CA ALA A 29 -6.28 -10.63 3.34
C ALA A 29 -6.54 -10.64 4.86
N VAL A 30 -7.10 -9.56 5.41
CA VAL A 30 -7.42 -9.44 6.83
C VAL A 30 -8.53 -10.42 7.22
N ALA A 31 -9.60 -10.53 6.41
CA ALA A 31 -10.68 -11.47 6.67
C ALA A 31 -10.17 -12.90 6.78
N HIS A 32 -9.40 -13.37 5.79
CA HIS A 32 -8.89 -14.74 5.79
C HIS A 32 -7.84 -15.00 6.88
N ALA A 33 -7.00 -14.01 7.22
CA ALA A 33 -5.99 -14.16 8.26
C ALA A 33 -6.60 -14.32 9.67
N PHE A 34 -7.77 -13.72 9.91
CA PHE A 34 -8.41 -13.72 11.24
C PHE A 34 -9.70 -14.55 11.29
N TYR A 35 -10.13 -15.16 10.17
CA TYR A 35 -11.33 -15.99 10.12
C TYR A 35 -11.26 -17.16 11.11
N GLY A 36 -12.30 -17.31 11.91
CA GLY A 36 -12.42 -18.40 12.87
C GLY A 36 -11.53 -18.28 14.13
N LEU A 37 -10.73 -17.21 14.26
CA LEU A 37 -9.93 -17.03 15.46
C LEU A 37 -10.81 -16.67 16.68
N PRO A 38 -10.63 -17.37 17.82
CA PRO A 38 -11.37 -17.05 19.03
C PRO A 38 -10.96 -15.68 19.57
N ASN A 39 -11.91 -14.98 20.19
CA ASN A 39 -11.72 -13.65 20.78
C ASN A 39 -11.28 -12.54 19.81
N VAL A 40 -11.39 -12.77 18.51
CA VAL A 40 -11.14 -11.76 17.47
C VAL A 40 -12.42 -11.54 16.68
N LYS A 41 -12.87 -10.31 16.61
CA LYS A 41 -13.90 -9.82 15.69
C LYS A 41 -13.25 -8.95 14.62
N VAL A 42 -13.68 -9.07 13.38
CA VAL A 42 -13.18 -8.24 12.28
C VAL A 42 -14.35 -7.46 11.67
N VAL A 43 -14.19 -6.15 11.56
CA VAL A 43 -15.15 -5.28 10.88
C VAL A 43 -14.44 -4.61 9.71
N ILE A 44 -14.96 -4.83 8.50
CA ILE A 44 -14.36 -4.34 7.25
C ILE A 44 -15.28 -3.30 6.64
N LEU A 45 -14.79 -2.06 6.53
CA LEU A 45 -15.45 -0.98 5.80
C LEU A 45 -14.94 -0.97 4.35
N TYR A 46 -15.85 -0.96 3.38
CA TYR A 46 -15.48 -0.93 1.96
C TYR A 46 -16.40 -0.02 1.15
N PRO A 47 -15.90 0.62 0.07
CA PRO A 47 -16.72 1.51 -0.75
C PRO A 47 -17.68 0.70 -1.64
N ARG A 48 -18.98 0.93 -1.47
CA ARG A 48 -20.05 0.24 -2.20
C ARG A 48 -19.86 0.39 -3.71
N GLY A 49 -19.80 -0.74 -4.42
CA GLY A 49 -19.72 -0.78 -5.87
C GLY A 49 -18.41 -0.25 -6.48
N LYS A 50 -17.37 0.01 -5.66
CA LYS A 50 -16.06 0.52 -6.14
C LYS A 50 -14.92 -0.49 -5.96
N ILE A 51 -15.22 -1.72 -5.59
CA ILE A 51 -14.30 -2.85 -5.58
C ILE A 51 -14.79 -3.91 -6.55
N SER A 52 -13.92 -4.81 -6.99
CA SER A 52 -14.33 -5.85 -7.93
C SER A 52 -15.28 -6.85 -7.25
N PRO A 53 -16.23 -7.45 -8.00
CA PRO A 53 -17.13 -8.47 -7.44
C PRO A 53 -16.39 -9.66 -6.83
N LEU A 54 -15.21 -10.00 -7.34
CA LEU A 54 -14.37 -11.05 -6.78
C LEU A 54 -13.82 -10.64 -5.40
N GLN A 55 -13.25 -9.45 -5.29
CA GLN A 55 -12.74 -8.93 -4.02
C GLN A 55 -13.86 -8.87 -2.96
N GLU A 56 -15.05 -8.36 -3.34
CA GLU A 56 -16.20 -8.30 -2.44
C GLU A 56 -16.59 -9.69 -1.92
N LYS A 57 -16.68 -10.69 -2.79
CA LYS A 57 -16.99 -12.08 -2.41
C LYS A 57 -15.96 -12.67 -1.46
N LEU A 58 -14.69 -12.33 -1.58
CA LEU A 58 -13.62 -12.90 -0.75
C LEU A 58 -13.78 -12.59 0.74
N PHE A 59 -14.51 -11.56 1.12
CA PHE A 59 -14.71 -11.24 2.54
C PHE A 59 -16.18 -11.09 2.95
N CYS A 60 -17.10 -10.70 2.05
CA CYS A 60 -18.50 -10.55 2.41
C CYS A 60 -19.25 -11.86 2.61
N THR A 61 -18.72 -12.98 2.11
CA THR A 61 -19.38 -14.30 2.19
C THR A 61 -18.90 -15.18 3.33
N LEU A 62 -17.88 -14.75 4.08
CA LEU A 62 -17.28 -15.59 5.12
C LEU A 62 -18.18 -15.76 6.35
N GLY A 63 -18.84 -14.69 6.81
CA GLY A 63 -19.62 -14.73 8.06
C GLY A 63 -18.76 -15.01 9.30
N GLY A 64 -19.36 -15.66 10.30
CA GLY A 64 -18.65 -15.98 11.54
C GLY A 64 -18.22 -14.72 12.30
N ASN A 65 -16.94 -14.59 12.57
CA ASN A 65 -16.35 -13.42 13.24
C ASN A 65 -15.99 -12.28 12.29
N ILE A 66 -16.34 -12.36 10.98
CA ILE A 66 -16.10 -11.34 9.99
C ILE A 66 -17.41 -10.60 9.68
N GLU A 67 -17.42 -9.32 9.95
CA GLU A 67 -18.52 -8.40 9.59
C GLU A 67 -18.05 -7.40 8.54
N THR A 68 -18.96 -7.05 7.62
CA THR A 68 -18.64 -6.15 6.51
C THR A 68 -19.68 -5.03 6.42
N VAL A 69 -19.22 -3.82 6.16
CA VAL A 69 -20.06 -2.63 6.03
C VAL A 69 -19.72 -1.91 4.74
N ALA A 70 -20.70 -1.89 3.83
CA ALA A 70 -20.59 -1.13 2.59
C ALA A 70 -20.89 0.35 2.84
N ILE A 71 -19.95 1.23 2.49
CA ILE A 71 -20.05 2.67 2.69
C ILE A 71 -20.40 3.34 1.37
N ASP A 72 -21.36 4.25 1.40
CA ASP A 72 -21.71 5.11 0.25
C ASP A 72 -20.67 6.24 0.15
N GLY A 73 -19.55 5.94 -0.49
CA GLY A 73 -18.41 6.83 -0.59
C GLY A 73 -17.26 6.19 -1.39
N ASP A 74 -16.06 6.63 -1.12
CA ASP A 74 -14.83 6.06 -1.65
C ASP A 74 -13.97 5.46 -0.52
N PHE A 75 -12.78 4.99 -0.87
CA PHE A 75 -11.86 4.43 0.13
C PHE A 75 -11.43 5.48 1.17
N ASP A 76 -11.25 6.74 0.76
CA ASP A 76 -10.88 7.81 1.68
C ASP A 76 -11.99 8.07 2.70
N ALA A 77 -13.27 7.97 2.31
CA ALA A 77 -14.41 8.03 3.23
C ALA A 77 -14.39 6.86 4.23
N CYS A 78 -14.10 5.64 3.78
CA CYS A 78 -13.94 4.49 4.68
C CYS A 78 -12.79 4.71 5.68
N GLN A 79 -11.66 5.26 5.23
CA GLN A 79 -10.53 5.59 6.10
C GLN A 79 -10.87 6.69 7.11
N ALA A 80 -11.64 7.69 6.72
CA ALA A 80 -12.07 8.76 7.62
C ALA A 80 -12.91 8.21 8.78
N LEU A 81 -13.86 7.30 8.48
CA LEU A 81 -14.67 6.63 9.50
C LEU A 81 -13.81 5.78 10.45
N VAL A 82 -12.84 5.03 9.92
CA VAL A 82 -11.91 4.27 10.77
C VAL A 82 -11.12 5.21 11.69
N LYS A 83 -10.62 6.34 11.19
CA LYS A 83 -9.92 7.33 12.02
C LYS A 83 -10.83 7.89 13.13
N GLN A 84 -12.07 8.27 12.80
CA GLN A 84 -13.05 8.74 13.79
C GLN A 84 -13.27 7.71 14.90
N ALA A 85 -13.40 6.43 14.54
CA ALA A 85 -13.59 5.36 15.53
C ALA A 85 -12.35 5.19 16.44
N PHE A 86 -11.13 5.45 15.93
CA PHE A 86 -9.91 5.39 16.72
C PHE A 86 -9.65 6.65 17.56
N ASP A 87 -10.23 7.79 17.17
CA ASP A 87 -10.19 9.05 17.93
C ASP A 87 -11.20 9.05 19.10
N ASP A 88 -12.22 8.17 19.06
CA ASP A 88 -13.17 7.95 20.14
C ASP A 88 -12.59 6.96 21.18
N GLU A 89 -12.07 7.50 22.26
CA GLU A 89 -11.41 6.71 23.32
C GLU A 89 -12.37 5.77 24.05
N GLU A 90 -13.65 6.11 24.19
CA GLU A 90 -14.66 5.25 24.82
C GLU A 90 -14.98 4.05 23.93
N LEU A 91 -15.23 4.29 22.65
CA LEU A 91 -15.46 3.24 21.66
C LEU A 91 -14.25 2.30 21.54
N LYS A 92 -13.06 2.89 21.47
CA LYS A 92 -11.79 2.16 21.38
C LYS A 92 -11.57 1.24 22.59
N ALA A 93 -11.80 1.76 23.80
CA ALA A 93 -11.64 0.99 25.03
C ALA A 93 -12.68 -0.10 25.17
N THR A 94 -13.96 0.20 24.87
CA THR A 94 -15.09 -0.73 25.01
C THR A 94 -14.98 -1.91 24.06
N LEU A 95 -14.58 -1.66 22.80
CA LEU A 95 -14.49 -2.70 21.77
C LEU A 95 -13.09 -3.33 21.66
N GLY A 96 -12.10 -2.82 22.38
CA GLY A 96 -10.72 -3.26 22.21
C GLY A 96 -10.24 -3.06 20.76
N LEU A 97 -10.52 -1.87 20.18
CA LEU A 97 -10.23 -1.60 18.76
C LEU A 97 -8.74 -1.72 18.46
N ASN A 98 -8.45 -2.41 17.36
CA ASN A 98 -7.14 -2.51 16.75
C ASN A 98 -7.25 -2.33 15.22
N SER A 99 -6.20 -1.85 14.59
CA SER A 99 -6.19 -1.60 13.14
C SER A 99 -5.30 -2.58 12.41
N ALA A 100 -5.81 -3.16 11.33
CA ALA A 100 -5.02 -3.93 10.37
C ALA A 100 -4.64 -3.11 9.11
N ASN A 101 -4.98 -1.82 9.05
CA ASN A 101 -4.51 -0.94 7.99
C ASN A 101 -3.04 -0.53 8.18
N SER A 102 -2.43 0.00 7.12
CA SER A 102 -1.04 0.47 7.13
C SER A 102 -0.79 1.71 7.99
N ILE A 103 -1.83 2.31 8.59
CA ILE A 103 -1.67 3.28 9.68
C ILE A 103 -1.04 2.63 10.92
N ASN A 104 -1.24 1.34 11.13
CA ASN A 104 -0.52 0.56 12.13
C ASN A 104 0.87 0.19 11.60
N ILE A 105 1.91 0.73 12.24
CA ILE A 105 3.31 0.52 11.84
C ILE A 105 3.71 -0.96 11.85
N SER A 106 3.11 -1.78 12.69
CA SER A 106 3.42 -3.22 12.79
C SER A 106 3.22 -3.94 11.45
N ARG A 107 2.25 -3.50 10.64
CA ARG A 107 2.04 -4.03 9.29
C ARG A 107 3.25 -3.75 8.38
N LEU A 108 3.81 -2.55 8.46
CA LEU A 108 4.97 -2.16 7.66
C LEU A 108 6.24 -2.92 8.11
N LEU A 109 6.37 -3.19 9.41
CA LEU A 109 7.51 -3.96 9.94
C LEU A 109 7.57 -5.37 9.35
N ALA A 110 6.43 -6.04 9.19
CA ALA A 110 6.38 -7.34 8.51
C ALA A 110 6.76 -7.23 7.02
N GLN A 111 6.34 -6.16 6.35
CA GLN A 111 6.66 -5.93 4.94
C GLN A 111 8.15 -5.64 4.68
N ILE A 112 8.92 -5.19 5.66
CA ILE A 112 10.38 -5.02 5.55
C ILE A 112 11.06 -6.32 5.07
N CYS A 113 10.57 -7.47 5.52
CA CYS A 113 11.15 -8.77 5.17
C CYS A 113 11.12 -9.06 3.66
N TYR A 114 10.13 -8.56 2.92
CA TYR A 114 10.02 -8.75 1.47
C TYR A 114 11.24 -8.22 0.73
N TYR A 115 11.75 -7.08 1.16
CA TYR A 115 12.90 -6.42 0.54
C TYR A 115 14.20 -7.14 0.82
N PHE A 116 14.37 -7.67 2.03
CA PHE A 116 15.54 -8.49 2.38
C PHE A 116 15.53 -9.81 1.62
N GLU A 117 14.36 -10.48 1.54
CA GLU A 117 14.19 -11.71 0.78
C GLU A 117 14.46 -11.50 -0.71
N ALA A 118 13.89 -10.45 -1.30
CA ALA A 118 14.12 -10.12 -2.70
C ALA A 118 15.62 -9.86 -2.98
N ALA A 119 16.29 -9.11 -2.12
CA ALA A 119 17.72 -8.83 -2.27
C ALA A 119 18.59 -10.07 -2.07
N ALA A 120 18.19 -10.99 -1.17
CA ALA A 120 18.93 -12.23 -0.91
C ALA A 120 19.00 -13.15 -2.14
N GLN A 121 17.97 -13.10 -3.01
CA GLN A 121 17.92 -13.90 -4.25
C GLN A 121 18.86 -13.35 -5.35
N LEU A 122 19.38 -12.15 -5.20
CA LEU A 122 20.25 -11.54 -6.20
C LEU A 122 21.73 -11.88 -5.96
N PRO A 123 22.55 -12.00 -7.01
CA PRO A 123 24.01 -12.03 -6.88
C PRO A 123 24.52 -10.81 -6.12
N GLN A 124 25.61 -10.96 -5.37
CA GLN A 124 26.14 -9.91 -4.50
C GLN A 124 26.46 -8.62 -5.28
N GLU A 125 26.98 -8.76 -6.52
CA GLU A 125 27.32 -7.63 -7.39
C GLU A 125 26.10 -6.80 -7.80
N ALA A 126 24.94 -7.47 -7.96
CA ALA A 126 23.68 -6.81 -8.37
C ALA A 126 23.02 -6.06 -7.21
N ARG A 127 23.24 -6.48 -5.96
CA ARG A 127 22.55 -5.90 -4.79
C ARG A 127 22.79 -4.41 -4.63
N ASN A 128 24.02 -3.92 -4.87
CA ASN A 128 24.35 -2.51 -4.76
C ASN A 128 23.76 -1.63 -5.90
N GLN A 129 23.26 -2.26 -6.95
CA GLN A 129 22.62 -1.59 -8.09
C GLN A 129 21.09 -1.75 -8.07
N LEU A 130 20.53 -2.35 -7.03
CA LEU A 130 19.12 -2.69 -6.94
C LEU A 130 18.26 -1.44 -7.00
N VAL A 131 17.37 -1.40 -8.00
CA VAL A 131 16.31 -0.40 -8.15
C VAL A 131 14.97 -1.13 -7.99
N ILE A 132 14.12 -0.64 -7.11
CA ILE A 132 12.82 -1.27 -6.84
C ILE A 132 11.71 -0.30 -7.21
N SER A 133 10.84 -0.72 -8.12
CA SER A 133 9.60 -0.02 -8.46
C SER A 133 8.46 -0.60 -7.64
N VAL A 134 7.79 0.24 -6.84
CA VAL A 134 6.76 -0.18 -5.90
C VAL A 134 5.42 0.38 -6.34
N PRO A 135 4.42 -0.48 -6.66
CA PRO A 135 3.06 -0.01 -6.92
C PRO A 135 2.48 0.56 -5.63
N SER A 136 2.10 1.83 -5.67
CA SER A 136 1.83 2.61 -4.46
C SER A 136 0.48 3.33 -4.54
N GLY A 137 -0.49 2.87 -3.76
CA GLY A 137 -1.70 3.62 -3.44
C GLY A 137 -1.51 4.35 -2.10
N ASN A 138 -1.51 3.63 -0.98
CA ASN A 138 -1.36 4.20 0.36
C ASN A 138 0.11 4.30 0.83
N PHE A 139 1.08 3.97 -0.01
CA PHE A 139 2.54 4.09 0.24
C PHE A 139 3.07 3.27 1.43
N GLY A 140 2.32 2.30 1.92
CA GLY A 140 2.75 1.44 3.04
C GLY A 140 3.96 0.60 2.68
N ASP A 141 3.90 -0.13 1.58
CA ASP A 141 4.98 -1.02 1.13
C ASP A 141 6.25 -0.24 0.76
N LEU A 142 6.13 0.89 0.03
CA LEU A 142 7.27 1.78 -0.22
C LEU A 142 7.91 2.27 1.09
N THR A 143 7.10 2.61 2.09
CA THR A 143 7.62 2.99 3.42
C THR A 143 8.39 1.85 4.06
N ALA A 144 7.90 0.62 3.96
CA ALA A 144 8.62 -0.57 4.45
C ALA A 144 9.95 -0.78 3.71
N GLY A 145 10.00 -0.56 2.41
CA GLY A 145 11.24 -0.60 1.62
C GLY A 145 12.24 0.46 2.06
N LEU A 146 11.79 1.68 2.32
CA LEU A 146 12.64 2.76 2.84
C LEU A 146 13.15 2.44 4.26
N LEU A 147 12.33 1.79 5.10
CA LEU A 147 12.78 1.27 6.39
C LEU A 147 13.86 0.19 6.20
N ALA A 148 13.69 -0.76 5.27
CA ALA A 148 14.71 -1.76 4.94
C ALA A 148 16.02 -1.09 4.51
N LYS A 149 15.96 -0.08 3.64
CA LYS A 149 17.13 0.73 3.26
C LYS A 149 17.77 1.42 4.48
N SER A 150 16.94 1.94 5.40
CA SER A 150 17.45 2.59 6.62
C SER A 150 18.14 1.64 7.58
N LEU A 151 17.84 0.34 7.50
CA LEU A 151 18.47 -0.74 8.26
C LEU A 151 19.75 -1.28 7.57
N GLY A 152 20.12 -0.71 6.43
CA GLY A 152 21.37 -1.06 5.73
C GLY A 152 21.22 -1.92 4.49
N LEU A 153 19.98 -2.23 4.06
CA LEU A 153 19.79 -2.95 2.79
C LEU A 153 20.28 -2.07 1.62
N PRO A 154 21.19 -2.54 0.76
CA PRO A 154 21.84 -1.72 -0.26
C PRO A 154 20.94 -1.49 -1.47
N ILE A 155 19.86 -0.74 -1.28
CA ILE A 155 18.95 -0.34 -2.36
C ILE A 155 19.41 1.00 -2.92
N LYS A 156 19.78 1.00 -4.19
CA LYS A 156 20.24 2.19 -4.88
C LYS A 156 19.13 3.23 -4.97
N ARG A 157 17.93 2.83 -5.43
CA ARG A 157 16.82 3.75 -5.69
C ARG A 157 15.48 3.04 -5.56
N PHE A 158 14.47 3.77 -5.08
CA PHE A 158 13.06 3.40 -5.20
C PHE A 158 12.37 4.22 -6.28
N ILE A 159 11.31 3.64 -6.85
CA ILE A 159 10.40 4.29 -7.78
C ILE A 159 8.99 4.13 -7.23
N ALA A 160 8.35 5.24 -6.92
CA ALA A 160 6.95 5.30 -6.52
C ALA A 160 6.07 5.24 -7.78
N ALA A 161 5.41 4.13 -8.01
CA ALA A 161 4.53 3.93 -9.15
C ALA A 161 3.08 4.10 -8.72
N THR A 162 2.35 5.08 -9.25
CA THR A 162 0.93 5.28 -8.99
C THR A 162 0.09 4.98 -10.23
N ASN A 163 -1.21 4.78 -10.04
CA ASN A 163 -2.19 4.85 -11.11
C ASN A 163 -2.58 6.32 -11.40
N ALA A 164 -3.75 6.55 -12.00
CA ALA A 164 -4.25 7.90 -12.29
C ALA A 164 -4.46 8.77 -11.03
N ASN A 165 -4.45 8.17 -9.84
CA ASN A 165 -4.47 8.89 -8.56
C ASN A 165 -3.06 9.39 -8.23
N ASP A 166 -2.65 10.45 -8.87
CA ASP A 166 -1.27 10.94 -9.07
C ASP A 166 -0.84 12.04 -8.09
N THR A 167 -1.45 12.16 -6.93
CA THR A 167 -1.14 13.24 -5.97
C THR A 167 0.34 13.32 -5.65
N VAL A 168 0.99 12.19 -5.32
CA VAL A 168 2.43 12.15 -5.01
C VAL A 168 3.32 12.46 -6.22
N PRO A 169 3.14 11.87 -7.40
CA PRO A 169 3.87 12.27 -8.60
C PRO A 169 3.80 13.77 -8.89
N ARG A 170 2.62 14.39 -8.80
CA ARG A 170 2.46 15.84 -9.00
C ARG A 170 3.17 16.65 -7.93
N TYR A 171 3.07 16.23 -6.67
CA TYR A 171 3.79 16.85 -5.56
C TYR A 171 5.30 16.80 -5.78
N LEU A 172 5.85 15.65 -6.13
CA LEU A 172 7.29 15.48 -6.40
C LEU A 172 7.77 16.31 -7.62
N GLN A 173 6.87 16.60 -8.55
CA GLN A 173 7.17 17.40 -9.72
C GLN A 173 7.06 18.90 -9.46
N GLY A 174 6.00 19.33 -8.78
CA GLY A 174 5.61 20.74 -8.65
C GLY A 174 5.75 21.32 -7.25
N GLY A 175 5.97 20.49 -6.22
CA GLY A 175 6.11 20.92 -4.82
C GLY A 175 4.80 21.26 -4.12
N GLU A 176 3.65 21.16 -4.78
CA GLU A 176 2.35 21.46 -4.21
C GLU A 176 1.57 20.19 -3.85
N TRP A 177 1.12 20.07 -2.61
CA TRP A 177 0.25 18.98 -2.17
C TRP A 177 -1.21 19.31 -2.46
N ALA A 178 -1.71 18.84 -3.60
CA ALA A 178 -3.06 19.11 -4.11
C ALA A 178 -3.81 17.81 -4.46
N PRO A 179 -4.39 17.10 -3.47
CA PRO A 179 -5.20 15.93 -3.72
C PRO A 179 -6.43 16.26 -4.59
N LYS A 180 -6.76 15.35 -5.50
CA LYS A 180 -7.98 15.41 -6.31
C LYS A 180 -8.97 14.36 -5.82
N ALA A 181 -10.20 14.38 -6.32
CA ALA A 181 -11.15 13.29 -6.09
C ALA A 181 -10.56 11.96 -6.59
N THR A 182 -10.73 10.93 -5.81
CA THR A 182 -10.25 9.58 -6.15
C THR A 182 -10.94 9.07 -7.40
N GLN A 183 -10.15 8.60 -8.36
CA GLN A 183 -10.60 8.02 -9.62
C GLN A 183 -10.57 6.50 -9.52
N ALA A 184 -11.65 5.84 -9.96
CA ALA A 184 -11.70 4.39 -10.08
C ALA A 184 -10.84 3.94 -11.28
N THR A 185 -9.96 2.95 -11.05
CA THR A 185 -9.05 2.41 -12.07
C THR A 185 -9.04 0.87 -12.07
N LEU A 186 -8.37 0.27 -13.04
CA LEU A 186 -8.15 -1.18 -13.09
C LEU A 186 -7.33 -1.69 -11.89
N SER A 187 -6.46 -0.86 -11.35
CA SER A 187 -5.65 -1.16 -10.17
C SER A 187 -6.31 -0.59 -8.90
N ASN A 188 -7.55 -0.98 -8.67
CA ASN A 188 -8.42 -0.38 -7.65
C ASN A 188 -7.85 -0.39 -6.23
N ALA A 189 -6.99 -1.34 -5.86
CA ALA A 189 -6.33 -1.35 -4.56
C ALA A 189 -5.34 -0.16 -4.37
N MET A 190 -4.99 0.51 -5.47
CA MET A 190 -4.19 1.74 -5.48
C MET A 190 -5.04 3.02 -5.64
N ASP A 191 -6.36 2.95 -5.66
CA ASP A 191 -7.25 4.11 -5.77
C ASP A 191 -7.27 4.90 -4.46
N VAL A 192 -6.22 5.66 -4.25
CA VAL A 192 -5.97 6.47 -3.05
C VAL A 192 -5.46 7.84 -3.46
N SER A 193 -6.23 8.88 -3.17
CA SER A 193 -5.82 10.27 -3.44
C SER A 193 -5.01 10.90 -2.32
N GLN A 194 -5.21 10.44 -1.08
CA GLN A 194 -4.55 10.96 0.11
C GLN A 194 -3.83 9.83 0.88
N PRO A 195 -2.63 9.43 0.44
CA PRO A 195 -1.91 8.32 1.04
C PRO A 195 -1.47 8.61 2.48
N ASN A 196 -1.96 7.81 3.44
CA ASN A 196 -1.68 7.99 4.86
C ASN A 196 -0.20 7.78 5.23
N ASN A 197 0.56 7.06 4.42
CA ASN A 197 1.97 6.80 4.70
C ASN A 197 2.91 7.81 4.06
N TRP A 198 2.43 8.74 3.24
CA TRP A 198 3.28 9.76 2.65
C TRP A 198 4.04 10.61 3.68
N PRO A 199 3.43 11.09 4.77
CA PRO A 199 4.16 11.78 5.83
C PRO A 199 5.30 10.95 6.45
N ARG A 200 5.16 9.61 6.49
CA ARG A 200 6.23 8.71 6.96
C ARG A 200 7.39 8.66 5.97
N VAL A 201 7.10 8.68 4.68
CA VAL A 201 8.13 8.75 3.63
C VAL A 201 8.94 10.03 3.79
N GLU A 202 8.27 11.20 3.85
CA GLU A 202 8.94 12.49 4.03
C GLU A 202 9.79 12.52 5.31
N GLU A 203 9.25 12.02 6.42
CA GLU A 203 9.96 11.98 7.69
C GLU A 203 11.20 11.07 7.63
N LEU A 204 11.15 9.94 6.92
CA LEU A 204 12.31 9.08 6.71
C LEU A 204 13.39 9.80 5.91
N PHE A 205 13.02 10.46 4.82
CA PHE A 205 13.96 11.25 4.01
C PHE A 205 14.60 12.36 4.85
N ARG A 206 13.83 13.08 5.64
CA ARG A 206 14.33 14.12 6.54
C ARG A 206 15.30 13.58 7.59
N ARG A 207 14.92 12.49 8.29
CA ARG A 207 15.76 11.91 9.37
C ARG A 207 17.06 11.28 8.86
N LYS A 208 17.01 10.69 7.67
CA LYS A 208 18.19 10.04 7.07
C LYS A 208 19.01 11.00 6.21
N ILE A 209 18.59 12.27 6.09
CA ILE A 209 19.25 13.29 5.25
C ILE A 209 19.33 12.82 3.79
N TRP A 210 18.32 12.05 3.35
CA TRP A 210 18.19 11.66 1.94
C TRP A 210 17.48 12.77 1.17
N ARG A 211 17.81 12.92 -0.10
CA ARG A 211 17.16 13.91 -0.96
C ARG A 211 15.90 13.28 -1.57
N LEU A 212 14.76 13.93 -1.37
CA LEU A 212 13.47 13.48 -1.91
C LEU A 212 13.51 13.40 -3.46
N SER A 213 14.34 14.20 -4.12
CA SER A 213 14.61 14.13 -5.56
C SER A 213 15.26 12.82 -6.02
N GLU A 214 15.79 12.01 -5.12
CA GLU A 214 16.33 10.68 -5.43
C GLU A 214 15.22 9.62 -5.56
N LEU A 215 14.02 9.89 -5.03
CA LEU A 215 12.87 9.03 -5.22
C LEU A 215 12.37 9.16 -6.66
N GLY A 216 12.43 8.06 -7.42
CA GLY A 216 11.79 7.98 -8.73
C GLY A 216 10.27 7.97 -8.57
N TYR A 217 9.56 8.42 -9.59
CA TYR A 217 8.11 8.37 -9.59
C TYR A 217 7.54 8.33 -11.02
N ALA A 218 6.38 7.72 -11.17
CA ALA A 218 5.57 7.79 -12.38
C ALA A 218 4.10 7.55 -12.04
N ALA A 219 3.22 8.23 -12.78
CA ALA A 219 1.79 7.92 -12.83
C ALA A 219 1.50 7.16 -14.13
N VAL A 220 0.72 6.10 -14.05
CA VAL A 220 0.40 5.21 -15.18
C VAL A 220 -1.12 5.08 -15.27
N ASP A 221 -1.70 5.48 -16.38
CA ASP A 221 -3.14 5.36 -16.62
C ASP A 221 -3.55 3.93 -17.04
N ASP A 222 -4.85 3.68 -17.14
CA ASP A 222 -5.40 2.38 -17.46
C ASP A 222 -5.01 1.86 -18.84
N GLU A 223 -4.93 2.75 -19.85
CA GLU A 223 -4.55 2.32 -21.20
C GLU A 223 -3.07 1.92 -21.26
N THR A 224 -2.22 2.69 -20.62
CA THR A 224 -0.80 2.37 -20.46
C THR A 224 -0.60 1.10 -19.62
N THR A 225 -1.42 0.90 -18.60
CA THR A 225 -1.43 -0.33 -17.77
C THR A 225 -1.79 -1.56 -18.61
N LYS A 226 -2.85 -1.49 -19.43
CA LYS A 226 -3.24 -2.56 -20.36
C LYS A 226 -2.14 -2.88 -21.37
N ALA A 227 -1.45 -1.84 -21.89
CA ALA A 227 -0.33 -2.02 -22.79
C ALA A 227 0.83 -2.76 -22.09
N ALA A 228 1.19 -2.36 -20.87
CA ALA A 228 2.21 -3.01 -20.07
C ALA A 228 1.87 -4.48 -19.76
N MET A 229 0.62 -4.78 -19.45
CA MET A 229 0.16 -6.17 -19.26
C MET A 229 0.35 -7.02 -20.54
N ARG A 230 0.06 -6.45 -21.72
CA ARG A 230 0.30 -7.15 -23.01
C ARG A 230 1.79 -7.37 -23.26
N GLU A 231 2.64 -6.40 -22.98
CA GLU A 231 4.10 -6.52 -23.09
C GLU A 231 4.65 -7.62 -22.16
N LEU A 232 4.22 -7.64 -20.90
CA LEU A 232 4.61 -8.66 -19.92
C LEU A 232 4.16 -10.06 -20.38
N LYS A 233 2.93 -10.19 -20.89
CA LYS A 233 2.43 -11.45 -21.44
C LYS A 233 3.28 -11.92 -22.64
N ALA A 234 3.73 -11.02 -23.50
CA ALA A 234 4.55 -11.36 -24.65
C ALA A 234 5.91 -11.93 -24.27
N ILE A 235 6.45 -11.57 -23.10
CA ILE A 235 7.69 -12.16 -22.56
C ILE A 235 7.43 -13.34 -21.59
N GLY A 236 6.19 -13.85 -21.54
CA GLY A 236 5.83 -15.03 -20.76
C GLY A 236 5.39 -14.75 -19.32
N TYR A 237 5.24 -13.49 -18.90
CA TYR A 237 4.80 -13.11 -17.56
C TYR A 237 3.35 -12.65 -17.55
N ILE A 238 2.46 -13.42 -16.91
CA ILE A 238 1.05 -13.04 -16.75
C ILE A 238 0.95 -12.13 -15.52
N SER A 239 0.80 -10.83 -15.76
CA SER A 239 0.73 -9.79 -14.74
C SER A 239 -0.71 -9.40 -14.45
N GLU A 240 -0.95 -8.96 -13.21
CA GLU A 240 -2.12 -8.18 -12.83
C GLU A 240 -1.83 -6.66 -12.97
N PRO A 241 -2.85 -5.77 -12.87
CA PRO A 241 -2.67 -4.34 -13.14
C PRO A 241 -1.62 -3.63 -12.27
N HIS A 242 -1.53 -3.96 -10.97
CA HIS A 242 -0.62 -3.28 -10.04
C HIS A 242 0.86 -3.54 -10.40
N ALA A 243 1.22 -4.80 -10.68
CA ALA A 243 2.57 -5.16 -11.11
C ALA A 243 2.91 -4.56 -12.49
N ALA A 244 1.93 -4.48 -13.41
CA ALA A 244 2.10 -3.84 -14.70
C ALA A 244 2.40 -2.33 -14.58
N ILE A 245 1.78 -1.64 -13.63
CA ILE A 245 2.08 -0.24 -13.29
C ILE A 245 3.53 -0.11 -12.81
N ALA A 246 3.97 -0.97 -11.89
CA ALA A 246 5.34 -0.95 -11.38
C ALA A 246 6.36 -1.21 -12.50
N TRP A 247 6.08 -2.17 -13.38
CA TRP A 247 6.89 -2.46 -14.59
C TRP A 247 7.03 -1.22 -15.49
N ARG A 248 5.90 -0.60 -15.82
CA ARG A 248 5.89 0.59 -16.69
C ARG A 248 6.60 1.77 -16.04
N ALA A 249 6.39 2.02 -14.76
CA ALA A 249 7.04 3.07 -14.00
C ALA A 249 8.56 2.91 -13.97
N ALA A 250 9.05 1.67 -13.84
CA ALA A 250 10.48 1.37 -13.91
C ALA A 250 11.07 1.79 -15.27
N ALA A 251 10.40 1.45 -16.39
CA ALA A 251 10.82 1.82 -17.72
C ALA A 251 10.82 3.36 -17.94
N LEU A 252 9.76 4.04 -17.51
CA LEU A 252 9.64 5.50 -17.61
C LEU A 252 10.69 6.24 -16.77
N SER A 253 11.07 5.69 -15.61
CA SER A 253 12.07 6.29 -14.73
C SER A 253 13.51 5.96 -15.09
N ALA A 254 13.74 4.97 -15.95
CA ALA A 254 15.06 4.64 -16.50
C ALA A 254 15.49 5.61 -17.59
N THR A 255 14.53 6.24 -18.29
CA THR A 255 14.82 7.26 -19.28
C THR A 255 15.25 8.56 -18.58
N PRO A 256 16.43 9.14 -18.86
CA PRO A 256 16.82 10.43 -18.30
C PRO A 256 15.76 11.47 -18.65
N ARG A 257 15.10 12.05 -17.64
CA ARG A 257 14.24 13.21 -17.89
C ARG A 257 15.13 14.35 -18.34
N ALA A 258 14.86 14.90 -19.52
CA ALA A 258 15.50 16.13 -19.94
C ALA A 258 15.29 17.21 -18.85
N PRO A 259 16.33 17.92 -18.42
CA PRO A 259 16.17 18.97 -17.43
C PRO A 259 15.24 20.04 -18.02
N HIS A 260 14.08 20.24 -17.40
CA HIS A 260 13.22 21.38 -17.72
C HIS A 260 13.87 22.66 -17.18
N TRP A 261 14.88 23.15 -17.89
CA TRP A 261 15.31 24.53 -17.74
C TRP A 261 14.20 25.40 -18.31
N ARG A 262 13.33 25.90 -17.47
CA ARG A 262 12.55 27.07 -17.87
C ARG A 262 13.54 28.21 -17.99
N THR A 263 13.88 28.55 -19.20
CA THR A 263 14.31 29.89 -19.53
C THR A 263 13.11 30.79 -19.26
N SER A 264 13.10 31.45 -18.10
CA SER A 264 12.24 32.60 -17.92
C SER A 264 12.70 33.70 -18.85
N PRO A 265 11.76 34.41 -19.53
CA PRO A 265 12.08 35.57 -20.36
C PRO A 265 12.61 36.71 -19.52
#